data_5fe9185491014faacd46d58e0938c733
#
_entry.id   5fe9185491014faacd46d58e0938c733
#
_cell.length_a   1.000
_cell.length_b   1.000
_cell.length_c   1.000
_cell.angle_alpha   90.00
_cell.angle_beta   90.00
_cell.angle_gamma   90.00
#
_symmetry.space_group_name_H-M   'P 1'
#
loop_
_entity.id
_entity.type
_entity.pdbx_description
1 polymer ?
#
loop_
_entity_poly.entity_id
_entity_poly.type
_entity_poly.pdbx_seq_one_letter_code
_entity_poly.pdbx_strand_id
1 'polypeptide(L)'
;LNQFLQLKKQHRHLKTLLSIGGWSYSGSFCGMNDAAKRQTFIESAVKLLADCGFDGLDIDWEYPQSDTEAQAYVELLSGLRRALDEYGQRATPNDPHYLLTIAAPCSPQQYQILKLKDMDKYLDFWNLMAYDFSGSWDQVANHQANLYGGAISVSKAVDDYKHRGVPLSKMVLGIPAYG
;
A
#
# COMPACT_ATOMS: atom_id res chain seq x y z
N LEU A 1 2.07 0.41 20.63
CA LEU A 1 0.83 1.17 20.33
C LEU A 1 0.68 2.39 21.26
N ASN A 2 0.78 2.24 22.59
CA ASN A 2 0.63 3.38 23.50
C ASN A 2 1.63 4.54 23.23
N GLN A 3 2.84 4.25 22.79
CA GLN A 3 3.84 5.26 22.44
C GLN A 3 3.41 6.09 21.21
N PHE A 4 2.79 5.49 20.19
CA PHE A 4 2.25 6.21 19.04
C PHE A 4 1.11 7.15 19.44
N LEU A 5 0.22 6.71 20.32
CA LEU A 5 -0.84 7.58 20.85
C LEU A 5 -0.28 8.78 21.63
N GLN A 6 0.81 8.59 22.39
CA GLN A 6 1.49 9.71 23.06
C GLN A 6 2.11 10.69 22.06
N LEU A 7 2.74 10.16 21.00
CA LEU A 7 3.31 10.98 19.94
C LEU A 7 2.23 11.81 19.22
N LYS A 8 1.08 11.22 18.91
CA LYS A 8 -0.07 11.93 18.32
C LYS A 8 -0.62 13.02 19.24
N LYS A 9 -0.62 12.83 20.56
CA LYS A 9 -1.03 13.87 21.51
C LYS A 9 -0.11 15.10 21.47
N GLN A 10 1.20 14.87 21.27
CA GLN A 10 2.19 15.94 21.15
C GLN A 10 2.19 16.59 19.76
N HIS A 11 1.90 15.80 18.72
CA HIS A 11 1.92 16.21 17.31
C HIS A 11 0.56 15.92 16.66
N ARG A 12 -0.43 16.79 16.89
CA ARG A 12 -1.82 16.58 16.46
C ARG A 12 -2.01 16.50 14.95
N HIS A 13 -1.07 17.03 14.16
CA HIS A 13 -1.07 16.95 12.70
C HIS A 13 -0.54 15.61 12.17
N LEU A 14 0.10 14.80 13.04
CA LEU A 14 0.65 13.49 12.65
C LEU A 14 -0.48 12.50 12.36
N LYS A 15 -0.47 11.94 11.17
CA LYS A 15 -1.32 10.81 10.79
C LYS A 15 -0.52 9.51 10.92
N THR A 16 -1.14 8.50 11.50
CA THR A 16 -0.52 7.18 11.69
C THR A 16 -1.36 6.12 10.99
N LEU A 17 -0.73 5.31 10.16
CA LEU A 17 -1.39 4.24 9.43
C LEU A 17 -0.93 2.87 9.96
N LEU A 18 -1.86 1.92 10.01
CA LEU A 18 -1.56 0.52 10.27
C LEU A 18 -1.18 -0.15 8.96
N SER A 19 0.07 -0.53 8.80
CA SER A 19 0.53 -1.33 7.65
C SER A 19 0.29 -2.81 7.94
N ILE A 20 -0.34 -3.50 6.98
CA ILE A 20 -0.73 -4.91 7.09
C ILE A 20 -0.12 -5.70 5.94
N GLY A 21 0.66 -6.71 6.25
CA GLY A 21 1.33 -7.58 5.29
C GLY A 21 2.85 -7.57 5.43
N GLY A 22 3.54 -7.13 4.37
CA GLY A 22 4.99 -7.19 4.22
C GLY A 22 5.45 -8.52 3.66
N TRP A 23 6.72 -8.58 3.26
CA TRP A 23 7.32 -9.76 2.63
C TRP A 23 6.99 -11.09 3.34
N SER A 24 7.14 -11.12 4.66
CA SER A 24 6.98 -12.35 5.44
C SER A 24 5.53 -12.81 5.60
N TYR A 25 4.56 -11.90 5.50
CA TYR A 25 3.14 -12.20 5.74
C TYR A 25 2.26 -12.13 4.49
N SER A 26 2.82 -11.77 3.34
CA SER A 26 2.07 -11.62 2.08
C SER A 26 1.43 -12.92 1.60
N GLY A 27 1.95 -14.09 1.98
CA GLY A 27 1.30 -15.37 1.73
C GLY A 27 -0.11 -15.50 2.31
N SER A 28 -0.42 -14.73 3.36
CA SER A 28 -1.76 -14.70 3.95
C SER A 28 -2.82 -14.03 3.06
N PHE A 29 -2.41 -13.26 2.05
CA PHE A 29 -3.32 -12.65 1.07
C PHE A 29 -3.83 -13.63 0.00
N CYS A 30 -3.27 -14.83 -0.12
CA CYS A 30 -3.73 -15.84 -1.10
C CYS A 30 -5.22 -16.19 -0.95
N GLY A 31 -5.82 -15.91 0.22
CA GLY A 31 -7.25 -16.10 0.48
C GLY A 31 -8.15 -14.95 0.00
N MET A 32 -7.59 -13.85 -0.51
CA MET A 32 -8.38 -12.65 -0.87
C MET A 32 -9.25 -12.84 -2.12
N ASN A 33 -9.04 -13.90 -2.88
CA ASN A 33 -9.95 -14.32 -3.96
C ASN A 33 -11.33 -14.76 -3.43
N ASP A 34 -11.38 -15.24 -2.20
CA ASP A 34 -12.62 -15.63 -1.51
C ASP A 34 -13.29 -14.38 -0.91
N ALA A 35 -14.51 -14.10 -1.35
CA ALA A 35 -15.26 -12.92 -0.92
C ALA A 35 -15.55 -12.91 0.60
N ALA A 36 -15.81 -14.08 1.21
CA ALA A 36 -16.08 -14.17 2.64
C ALA A 36 -14.82 -13.89 3.47
N LYS A 37 -13.67 -14.45 3.06
CA LYS A 37 -12.38 -14.18 3.71
C LYS A 37 -11.98 -12.72 3.54
N ARG A 38 -12.19 -12.14 2.36
CA ARG A 38 -11.92 -10.73 2.08
C ARG A 38 -12.78 -9.82 2.97
N GLN A 39 -14.08 -10.15 3.13
CA GLN A 39 -14.97 -9.42 4.02
C GLN A 39 -14.52 -9.50 5.49
N THR A 40 -14.15 -10.69 5.97
CA THR A 40 -13.61 -10.88 7.33
C THR A 40 -12.33 -10.05 7.55
N PHE A 41 -11.43 -10.01 6.56
CA PHE A 41 -10.23 -9.18 6.61
C PHE A 41 -10.59 -7.69 6.74
N ILE A 42 -11.50 -7.18 5.91
CA ILE A 42 -11.95 -5.78 5.92
C ILE A 42 -12.50 -5.39 7.30
N GLU A 43 -13.39 -6.20 7.84
CA GLU A 43 -14.01 -5.95 9.15
C GLU A 43 -12.97 -5.94 10.28
N SER A 44 -12.06 -6.92 10.28
CA SER A 44 -11.02 -7.00 11.29
C SER A 44 -9.99 -5.88 11.19
N ALA A 45 -9.62 -5.46 9.98
CA ALA A 45 -8.67 -4.36 9.76
C ALA A 45 -9.26 -3.03 10.23
N VAL A 46 -10.52 -2.73 9.90
CA VAL A 46 -11.18 -1.50 10.36
C VAL A 46 -11.42 -1.54 11.88
N LYS A 47 -11.76 -2.70 12.43
CA LYS A 47 -11.86 -2.85 13.89
C LYS A 47 -10.53 -2.57 14.59
N LEU A 48 -9.44 -3.12 14.08
CA LEU A 48 -8.10 -2.92 14.66
C LEU A 48 -7.66 -1.45 14.54
N LEU A 49 -7.93 -0.81 13.40
CA LEU A 49 -7.71 0.64 13.23
C LEU A 49 -8.45 1.43 14.31
N ALA A 50 -9.74 1.14 14.52
CA ALA A 50 -10.59 1.80 15.51
C ALA A 50 -10.07 1.59 16.94
N ASP A 51 -9.79 0.34 17.32
CA ASP A 51 -9.35 -0.03 18.66
C ASP A 51 -7.98 0.61 19.02
N CYS A 52 -7.12 0.83 18.01
CA CYS A 52 -5.77 1.37 18.19
C CYS A 52 -5.65 2.86 17.89
N GLY A 53 -6.70 3.50 17.36
CA GLY A 53 -6.71 4.94 17.04
C GLY A 53 -5.79 5.34 15.89
N PHE A 54 -5.65 4.49 14.87
CA PHE A 54 -4.95 4.83 13.63
C PHE A 54 -5.79 5.74 12.75
N ASP A 55 -5.13 6.51 11.87
CA ASP A 55 -5.75 7.44 10.94
C ASP A 55 -5.97 6.82 9.54
N GLY A 56 -5.53 5.59 9.35
CA GLY A 56 -5.65 4.91 8.07
C GLY A 56 -5.04 3.51 8.07
N LEU A 57 -5.17 2.87 6.93
CA LEU A 57 -4.60 1.56 6.63
C LEU A 57 -3.63 1.67 5.46
N ASP A 58 -2.57 0.89 5.53
CA ASP A 58 -1.62 0.66 4.45
C ASP A 58 -1.58 -0.84 4.15
N ILE A 59 -1.78 -1.25 2.90
CA ILE A 59 -1.79 -2.66 2.52
C ILE A 59 -0.50 -2.98 1.80
N ASP A 60 0.25 -3.91 2.36
CA ASP A 60 1.55 -4.34 1.85
C ASP A 60 1.50 -5.80 1.38
N TRP A 61 0.90 -6.01 0.21
CA TRP A 61 0.81 -7.31 -0.43
C TRP A 61 1.92 -7.48 -1.47
N GLU A 62 2.91 -8.30 -1.11
CA GLU A 62 4.10 -8.55 -1.93
C GLU A 62 4.11 -9.99 -2.48
N TYR A 63 3.61 -10.28 -3.64
CA TYR A 63 2.86 -9.48 -4.61
C TYR A 63 1.75 -10.35 -5.20
N PRO A 64 0.65 -9.83 -5.72
CA PRO A 64 -0.27 -10.61 -6.54
C PRO A 64 0.45 -11.28 -7.70
N GLN A 65 0.17 -12.59 -7.92
CA GLN A 65 0.87 -13.42 -8.91
C GLN A 65 0.02 -13.74 -10.15
N SER A 66 -1.23 -13.32 -10.17
CA SER A 66 -2.18 -13.61 -11.24
C SER A 66 -3.16 -12.45 -11.46
N ASP A 67 -3.82 -12.44 -12.62
CA ASP A 67 -4.90 -11.48 -12.88
C ASP A 67 -6.05 -11.61 -11.88
N THR A 68 -6.34 -12.83 -11.44
CA THR A 68 -7.36 -13.09 -10.41
C THR A 68 -6.98 -12.45 -9.07
N GLU A 69 -5.73 -12.55 -8.65
CA GLU A 69 -5.26 -11.91 -7.42
C GLU A 69 -5.19 -10.38 -7.57
N ALA A 70 -4.78 -9.88 -8.73
CA ALA A 70 -4.81 -8.45 -9.02
C ALA A 70 -6.24 -7.89 -8.99
N GLN A 71 -7.22 -8.64 -9.47
CA GLN A 71 -8.63 -8.27 -9.36
C GLN A 71 -9.12 -8.33 -7.92
N ALA A 72 -8.75 -9.36 -7.16
CA ALA A 72 -9.08 -9.49 -5.75
C ALA A 72 -8.48 -8.32 -4.92
N TYR A 73 -7.31 -7.84 -5.32
CA TYR A 73 -6.70 -6.66 -4.68
C TYR A 73 -7.54 -5.39 -4.92
N VAL A 74 -8.02 -5.16 -6.15
CA VAL A 74 -8.95 -4.05 -6.43
C VAL A 74 -10.22 -4.15 -5.56
N GLU A 75 -10.80 -5.34 -5.45
CA GLU A 75 -12.00 -5.58 -4.65
C GLU A 75 -11.74 -5.39 -3.15
N LEU A 76 -10.57 -5.80 -2.67
CA LEU A 76 -10.13 -5.55 -1.29
C LEU A 76 -10.04 -4.06 -1.01
N LEU A 77 -9.37 -3.28 -1.87
CA LEU A 77 -9.23 -1.83 -1.71
C LEU A 77 -10.59 -1.12 -1.78
N SER A 78 -11.46 -1.54 -2.69
CA SER A 78 -12.83 -1.03 -2.78
C SER A 78 -13.63 -1.28 -1.50
N GLY A 79 -13.54 -2.48 -0.95
CA GLY A 79 -14.19 -2.85 0.30
C GLY A 79 -13.65 -2.09 1.51
N LEU A 80 -12.31 -1.96 1.60
CA LEU A 80 -11.65 -1.20 2.66
C LEU A 80 -12.03 0.29 2.60
N ARG A 81 -12.03 0.91 1.40
CA ARG A 81 -12.42 2.32 1.23
C ARG A 81 -13.84 2.55 1.72
N ARG A 82 -14.79 1.71 1.30
CA ARG A 82 -16.18 1.80 1.76
C ARG A 82 -16.30 1.66 3.28
N ALA A 83 -15.65 0.65 3.86
CA ALA A 83 -15.71 0.40 5.30
C ALA A 83 -15.06 1.53 6.12
N LEU A 84 -13.96 2.11 5.64
CA LEU A 84 -13.32 3.28 6.25
C LEU A 84 -14.21 4.52 6.18
N ASP A 85 -14.87 4.77 5.05
CA ASP A 85 -15.80 5.90 4.89
C ASP A 85 -17.02 5.76 5.81
N GLU A 86 -17.61 4.57 5.89
CA GLU A 86 -18.72 4.28 6.81
C GLU A 86 -18.30 4.44 8.28
N TYR A 87 -17.10 3.98 8.63
CA TYR A 87 -16.57 4.15 9.97
C TYR A 87 -16.33 5.63 10.29
N GLY A 88 -15.70 6.37 9.39
CA GLY A 88 -15.38 7.79 9.55
C GLY A 88 -16.62 8.64 9.77
N GLN A 89 -17.67 8.42 8.99
CA GLN A 89 -18.94 9.14 9.14
C GLN A 89 -19.58 8.92 10.52
N ARG A 90 -19.43 7.74 11.11
CA ARG A 90 -19.98 7.43 12.43
C ARG A 90 -19.11 7.92 13.59
N ALA A 91 -17.77 7.72 13.46
CA ALA A 91 -16.85 7.92 14.56
C ALA A 91 -16.29 9.35 14.62
N THR A 92 -16.06 9.96 13.46
CA THR A 92 -15.42 11.28 13.31
C THR A 92 -16.13 12.16 12.28
N PRO A 93 -17.43 12.51 12.48
CA PRO A 93 -18.23 13.19 11.46
C PRO A 93 -17.67 14.56 11.02
N ASN A 94 -16.82 15.21 11.84
CA ASN A 94 -16.17 16.48 11.51
C ASN A 94 -14.88 16.31 10.68
N ASP A 95 -14.27 15.13 10.68
CA ASP A 95 -13.09 14.78 9.88
C ASP A 95 -13.20 13.27 9.53
N PRO A 96 -14.14 12.89 8.63
CA PRO A 96 -14.51 11.50 8.42
C PRO A 96 -13.54 10.73 7.53
N HIS A 97 -12.53 11.38 6.93
CA HIS A 97 -11.66 10.75 5.96
C HIS A 97 -10.49 10.00 6.63
N TYR A 98 -10.50 8.67 6.54
CA TYR A 98 -9.41 7.78 6.92
C TYR A 98 -8.58 7.44 5.68
N LEU A 99 -7.25 7.47 5.83
CA LEU A 99 -6.34 7.22 4.72
C LEU A 99 -6.31 5.72 4.34
N LEU A 100 -6.20 5.47 3.04
CA LEU A 100 -5.95 4.14 2.50
C LEU A 100 -4.80 4.20 1.50
N THR A 101 -3.74 3.47 1.78
CA THR A 101 -2.52 3.43 0.96
C THR A 101 -2.08 2.00 0.70
N ILE A 102 -1.12 1.82 -0.17
CA ILE A 102 -0.43 0.55 -0.35
C ILE A 102 1.08 0.77 -0.43
N ALA A 103 1.85 -0.25 -0.05
CA ALA A 103 3.22 -0.44 -0.49
C ALA A 103 3.19 -0.98 -1.93
N ALA A 104 3.84 -0.28 -2.85
CA ALA A 104 3.71 -0.54 -4.28
C ALA A 104 5.08 -0.84 -4.92
N PRO A 105 5.18 -1.93 -5.73
CA PRO A 105 6.44 -2.33 -6.34
C PRO A 105 6.93 -1.35 -7.41
N CYS A 106 8.25 -1.20 -7.54
CA CYS A 106 8.88 -0.47 -8.65
C CYS A 106 9.43 -1.39 -9.75
N SER A 107 9.45 -2.70 -9.55
CA SER A 107 9.84 -3.64 -10.59
C SER A 107 8.69 -3.90 -11.58
N PRO A 108 8.95 -3.82 -12.90
CA PRO A 108 7.95 -4.13 -13.94
C PRO A 108 7.34 -5.52 -13.78
N GLN A 109 8.10 -6.51 -13.34
CA GLN A 109 7.63 -7.88 -13.16
C GLN A 109 6.46 -7.95 -12.18
N GLN A 110 6.42 -7.09 -11.16
CA GLN A 110 5.35 -7.05 -10.17
C GLN A 110 4.23 -6.08 -10.56
N TYR A 111 4.55 -4.82 -10.94
CA TYR A 111 3.49 -3.83 -11.18
C TYR A 111 2.73 -4.02 -12.50
N GLN A 112 3.28 -4.76 -13.48
CA GLN A 112 2.58 -5.01 -14.74
C GLN A 112 1.26 -5.78 -14.57
N ILE A 113 1.20 -6.64 -13.56
CA ILE A 113 0.00 -7.42 -13.23
C ILE A 113 -1.07 -6.56 -12.55
N LEU A 114 -0.68 -5.50 -11.83
CA LEU A 114 -1.58 -4.68 -11.05
C LEU A 114 -2.52 -3.85 -11.94
N LYS A 115 -3.76 -3.69 -11.50
CA LYS A 115 -4.80 -2.88 -12.16
C LYS A 115 -4.74 -1.44 -11.64
N LEU A 116 -3.61 -0.75 -11.92
CA LEU A 116 -3.25 0.52 -11.28
C LEU A 116 -4.36 1.57 -11.34
N LYS A 117 -4.97 1.78 -12.53
CA LYS A 117 -6.05 2.74 -12.73
C LYS A 117 -7.30 2.42 -11.90
N ASP A 118 -7.60 1.14 -11.70
CA ASP A 118 -8.75 0.72 -10.90
C ASP A 118 -8.47 0.82 -9.40
N MET A 119 -7.25 0.50 -8.98
CA MET A 119 -6.79 0.63 -7.60
C MET A 119 -6.74 2.11 -7.18
N ASP A 120 -6.28 3.02 -8.05
CA ASP A 120 -6.12 4.45 -7.75
C ASP A 120 -7.42 5.14 -7.34
N LYS A 121 -8.57 4.61 -7.77
CA LYS A 121 -9.90 5.12 -7.38
C LYS A 121 -10.15 5.08 -5.87
N TYR A 122 -9.47 4.19 -5.16
CA TYR A 122 -9.68 3.90 -3.74
C TYR A 122 -8.56 4.40 -2.85
N LEU A 123 -7.39 4.68 -3.43
CA LEU A 123 -6.17 5.04 -2.71
C LEU A 123 -6.02 6.55 -2.57
N ASP A 124 -5.55 6.98 -1.42
CA ASP A 124 -5.13 8.36 -1.19
C ASP A 124 -3.77 8.63 -1.81
N PHE A 125 -2.81 7.73 -1.62
CA PHE A 125 -1.50 7.76 -2.27
C PHE A 125 -0.84 6.38 -2.30
N TRP A 126 0.24 6.29 -3.07
CA TRP A 126 1.01 5.09 -3.34
C TRP A 126 2.38 5.23 -2.69
N ASN A 127 2.75 4.35 -1.77
CA ASN A 127 4.11 4.27 -1.23
C ASN A 127 4.96 3.40 -2.16
N LEU A 128 5.69 4.02 -3.09
CA LEU A 128 6.54 3.30 -4.03
C LEU A 128 7.78 2.78 -3.32
N MET A 129 7.96 1.46 -3.32
CA MET A 129 9.16 0.78 -2.80
C MET A 129 10.30 0.93 -3.83
N ALA A 130 10.89 2.13 -3.86
CA ALA A 130 11.90 2.52 -4.82
C ALA A 130 13.32 2.07 -4.38
N TYR A 131 13.43 0.81 -3.99
CA TYR A 131 14.62 0.15 -3.46
C TYR A 131 14.56 -1.35 -3.72
N ASP A 132 15.60 -2.08 -3.30
CA ASP A 132 15.74 -3.52 -3.51
C ASP A 132 15.67 -3.93 -4.99
N PHE A 133 16.22 -3.08 -5.87
CA PHE A 133 16.32 -3.38 -7.31
C PHE A 133 17.42 -4.39 -7.62
N SER A 134 18.34 -4.57 -6.71
CA SER A 134 19.43 -5.53 -6.76
C SER A 134 19.83 -5.97 -5.35
N GLY A 135 20.29 -7.20 -5.19
CA GLY A 135 20.66 -7.74 -3.90
C GLY A 135 21.44 -9.05 -4.01
N SER A 136 21.53 -9.78 -2.92
CA SER A 136 22.29 -11.05 -2.84
C SER A 136 21.77 -12.16 -3.75
N TRP A 137 20.61 -11.99 -4.37
CA TRP A 137 20.02 -12.89 -5.38
C TRP A 137 20.60 -12.68 -6.78
N ASP A 138 21.31 -11.56 -7.03
CA ASP A 138 21.93 -11.26 -8.32
C ASP A 138 23.33 -11.88 -8.42
N GLN A 139 23.72 -12.21 -9.65
CA GLN A 139 25.08 -12.76 -9.93
C GLN A 139 26.16 -11.68 -10.01
N VAL A 140 25.76 -10.42 -10.21
CA VAL A 140 26.67 -9.26 -10.35
C VAL A 140 26.18 -8.11 -9.48
N ALA A 141 27.14 -7.32 -8.99
CA ALA A 141 26.81 -6.11 -8.22
C ALA A 141 26.06 -5.10 -9.11
N ASN A 142 25.04 -4.49 -8.57
CA ASN A 142 24.23 -3.49 -9.25
C ASN A 142 23.69 -2.48 -8.24
N HIS A 143 23.04 -1.43 -8.74
CA HIS A 143 22.42 -0.42 -7.90
C HIS A 143 21.07 -0.91 -7.37
N GLN A 144 20.86 -0.80 -6.07
CA GLN A 144 19.63 -1.25 -5.44
C GLN A 144 18.50 -0.21 -5.39
N ALA A 145 18.78 1.07 -5.71
CA ALA A 145 17.81 2.18 -5.62
C ALA A 145 18.16 3.33 -6.59
N ASN A 146 18.61 2.99 -7.79
CA ASN A 146 19.04 3.98 -8.79
C ASN A 146 17.87 4.81 -9.33
N LEU A 147 18.08 6.11 -9.44
CA LEU A 147 17.10 7.03 -10.01
C LEU A 147 16.94 6.83 -11.53
N TYR A 148 18.03 6.61 -12.25
CA TYR A 148 18.05 6.44 -13.71
C TYR A 148 18.87 5.20 -14.11
N GLY A 149 18.61 4.71 -15.31
CA GLY A 149 19.36 3.63 -15.92
C GLY A 149 19.06 2.24 -15.35
N GLY A 150 19.77 1.22 -15.85
CA GLY A 150 19.52 -0.17 -15.46
C GLY A 150 18.23 -0.77 -16.00
N ALA A 151 17.97 -2.03 -15.63
CA ALA A 151 16.74 -2.73 -15.98
C ALA A 151 15.54 -2.17 -15.20
N ILE A 152 15.76 -1.81 -13.93
CA ILE A 152 14.80 -1.19 -13.03
C ILE A 152 15.39 0.15 -12.59
N SER A 153 14.56 1.19 -12.53
CA SER A 153 14.91 2.49 -11.97
C SER A 153 13.68 3.23 -11.49
N VAL A 154 13.88 4.17 -10.58
CA VAL A 154 12.79 4.97 -10.02
C VAL A 154 12.07 5.75 -11.10
N SER A 155 12.82 6.43 -12.01
CA SER A 155 12.22 7.22 -13.09
C SER A 155 11.35 6.38 -14.01
N LYS A 156 11.79 5.19 -14.37
CA LYS A 156 11.02 4.27 -15.21
C LYS A 156 9.73 3.81 -14.52
N ALA A 157 9.80 3.46 -13.24
CA ALA A 157 8.63 3.06 -12.48
C ALA A 157 7.62 4.21 -12.39
N VAL A 158 8.06 5.43 -12.05
CA VAL A 158 7.20 6.62 -11.97
C VAL A 158 6.52 6.92 -13.32
N ASP A 159 7.27 6.86 -14.41
CA ASP A 159 6.73 7.08 -15.76
C ASP A 159 5.70 6.00 -16.14
N ASP A 160 5.96 4.74 -15.85
CA ASP A 160 5.04 3.64 -16.13
C ASP A 160 3.74 3.77 -15.30
N TYR A 161 3.84 4.09 -14.01
CA TYR A 161 2.67 4.35 -13.16
C TYR A 161 1.82 5.50 -13.69
N LYS A 162 2.48 6.62 -14.07
CA LYS A 162 1.82 7.78 -14.67
C LYS A 162 1.10 7.41 -15.97
N HIS A 163 1.76 6.72 -16.90
CA HIS A 163 1.16 6.30 -18.16
C HIS A 163 -0.01 5.33 -17.97
N ARG A 164 -0.01 4.57 -16.88
CA ARG A 164 -1.09 3.64 -16.52
C ARG A 164 -2.16 4.28 -15.64
N GLY A 165 -2.15 5.60 -15.48
CA GLY A 165 -3.24 6.39 -14.93
C GLY A 165 -3.13 6.77 -13.47
N VAL A 166 -1.97 6.59 -12.84
CA VAL A 166 -1.73 7.07 -11.47
C VAL A 166 -1.23 8.52 -11.51
N PRO A 167 -1.87 9.46 -10.80
CA PRO A 167 -1.41 10.84 -10.74
C PRO A 167 -0.07 10.98 -10.00
N LEU A 168 0.85 11.79 -10.50
CA LEU A 168 2.14 12.04 -9.83
C LEU A 168 1.97 12.57 -8.40
N SER A 169 0.92 13.36 -8.16
CA SER A 169 0.60 13.91 -6.83
C SER A 169 0.23 12.85 -5.78
N LYS A 170 -0.07 11.64 -6.22
CA LYS A 170 -0.36 10.49 -5.34
C LYS A 170 0.84 9.55 -5.15
N MET A 171 1.97 9.79 -5.79
CA MET A 171 3.15 8.95 -5.67
C MET A 171 4.09 9.49 -4.59
N VAL A 172 4.45 8.64 -3.63
CA VAL A 172 5.43 8.90 -2.57
C VAL A 172 6.58 7.92 -2.75
N LEU A 173 7.79 8.44 -2.88
CA LEU A 173 8.99 7.61 -3.07
C LEU A 173 9.56 7.16 -1.73
N GLY A 174 9.69 5.86 -1.55
CA GLY A 174 10.45 5.26 -0.47
C GLY A 174 11.96 5.39 -0.74
N ILE A 175 12.71 5.81 0.27
CA ILE A 175 14.16 5.97 0.20
C ILE A 175 14.80 4.99 1.20
N PRO A 176 15.69 4.07 0.74
CA PRO A 176 16.36 3.14 1.65
C PRO A 176 17.39 3.88 2.52
N ALA A 177 17.40 3.56 3.80
CA ALA A 177 18.43 4.00 4.74
C ALA A 177 19.44 2.86 5.04
N TYR A 178 19.65 1.97 4.07
CA TYR A 178 20.54 0.82 4.12
C TYR A 178 21.20 0.63 2.74
N GLY A 179 22.25 -0.19 2.68
CA GLY A 179 22.97 -0.54 1.46
C GLY A 179 23.70 -1.87 1.57
#